data_12a7f0a4db1756f8cddb5de1d098c450
#
_entry.id   12a7f0a4db1756f8cddb5de1d098c450
#
_cell.length_a   1.000
_cell.length_b   1.000
_cell.length_c   1.000
_cell.angle_alpha   90.00
_cell.angle_beta   90.00
_cell.angle_gamma   90.00
#
_symmetry.space_group_name_H-M   'P 1'
#
loop_
_entity.id
_entity.type
_entity.pdbx_description
1 polymer ?
#
loop_
_entity_poly.entity_id
_entity_poly.type
_entity_poly.pdbx_seq_one_letter_code
_entity_poly.pdbx_strand_id
1 'polypeptide(L)'
;MRFGVVMPFFALFLASCASFTDFPVNPDAMREELSALETTVTVVQIDASNIAQYDRPRLPTSAVTNLPASDGWNYRVGTGDILDVVVWEHPELTMPGGDQRNPLDSGLRVQSDGTFFYPYVEQVQAKGLTPEDIRKNLSLALTEFIPKPQIVVRVVGYNSQSVLVTGEVTTPNRQALTAEPLSLLQAVDAAGGLTANADSRRVTVRRGGRLYAVDLKGFLEKGTGSANPTLSHGDIINVPKLEPAEVFLLGQIVKPSTIDLSHEDVTLTQALTRAGGLHEGVADARGVFVFRTTENGITVYQLDAANPVAFLLATRFTLLPQDVIYVTTAPIAKWNQVISRLLPSVQAINAVQTVTQ
;
A
#
# COMPACT_ATOMS: atom_id res chain seq x y z
N MET A 1 -83.79 28.93 9.34
CA MET A 1 -82.77 27.85 9.21
C MET A 1 -82.00 28.07 7.91
N ARG A 2 -80.80 28.60 7.98
CA ARG A 2 -79.92 28.78 6.82
C ARG A 2 -78.66 27.88 7.05
N PHE A 3 -78.55 26.85 6.25
CA PHE A 3 -77.38 25.99 6.19
C PHE A 3 -76.33 26.66 5.33
N GLY A 4 -75.21 27.03 5.92
CA GLY A 4 -74.00 27.47 5.21
C GLY A 4 -73.15 26.27 4.87
N VAL A 5 -72.91 26.07 3.57
CA VAL A 5 -71.98 25.07 3.04
C VAL A 5 -70.56 25.67 3.09
N VAL A 6 -69.72 25.10 3.95
CA VAL A 6 -68.26 25.39 3.97
C VAL A 6 -67.58 24.44 3.01
N MET A 7 -67.03 25.00 1.95
CA MET A 7 -66.24 24.31 0.93
C MET A 7 -64.76 24.31 1.38
N PRO A 8 -64.08 23.16 1.56
CA PRO A 8 -62.69 23.16 1.87
C PRO A 8 -61.82 23.45 0.62
N PHE A 9 -61.02 24.50 0.72
CA PHE A 9 -60.02 24.89 -0.27
C PHE A 9 -58.87 23.87 -0.19
N PHE A 10 -58.80 22.93 -1.14
CA PHE A 10 -57.75 21.96 -1.28
C PHE A 10 -56.54 22.67 -1.99
N ALA A 11 -55.60 23.13 -1.22
CA ALA A 11 -54.38 23.70 -1.76
C ALA A 11 -53.51 22.57 -2.33
N LEU A 12 -53.45 22.46 -3.66
CA LEU A 12 -52.55 21.60 -4.37
C LEU A 12 -51.12 22.15 -4.17
N PHE A 13 -50.35 21.52 -3.28
CA PHE A 13 -48.93 21.68 -3.24
C PHE A 13 -48.33 20.97 -4.46
N LEU A 14 -48.07 21.72 -5.53
CA LEU A 14 -47.17 21.28 -6.61
C LEU A 14 -45.77 21.16 -6.03
N ALA A 15 -45.36 19.95 -5.66
CA ALA A 15 -43.98 19.63 -5.40
C ALA A 15 -43.21 19.83 -6.70
N SER A 16 -42.58 21.00 -6.83
CA SER A 16 -41.60 21.27 -7.88
C SER A 16 -40.44 20.29 -7.64
N CYS A 17 -40.37 19.24 -8.44
CA CYS A 17 -39.15 18.48 -8.62
C CYS A 17 -38.09 19.45 -9.16
N ALA A 18 -37.27 19.97 -8.27
CA ALA A 18 -36.10 20.77 -8.68
C ALA A 18 -35.18 19.88 -9.48
N SER A 19 -35.20 20.04 -10.81
CA SER A 19 -34.26 19.38 -11.70
C SER A 19 -32.85 19.81 -11.38
N PHE A 20 -31.94 18.87 -11.31
CA PHE A 20 -30.49 19.01 -11.04
C PHE A 20 -29.70 19.65 -12.20
N THR A 21 -30.29 20.56 -12.99
CA THR A 21 -29.88 20.75 -14.36
C THR A 21 -29.16 22.05 -14.71
N ASP A 22 -28.74 22.84 -13.71
CA ASP A 22 -28.31 24.20 -14.05
C ASP A 22 -26.85 24.46 -13.64
N PHE A 23 -25.92 23.94 -14.42
CA PHE A 23 -24.49 24.18 -14.25
C PHE A 23 -23.97 25.05 -15.41
N PRO A 24 -23.34 26.23 -15.17
CA PRO A 24 -22.89 27.08 -16.23
C PRO A 24 -21.69 26.45 -16.96
N VAL A 25 -21.80 26.37 -18.31
CA VAL A 25 -20.68 25.93 -19.17
C VAL A 25 -19.76 27.08 -19.57
N ASN A 26 -20.12 28.32 -19.27
CA ASN A 26 -19.27 29.49 -19.52
C ASN A 26 -18.33 29.73 -18.30
N PRO A 27 -16.99 29.66 -18.51
CA PRO A 27 -16.03 29.84 -17.42
C PRO A 27 -16.11 31.20 -16.70
N ASP A 28 -16.50 32.27 -17.41
CA ASP A 28 -16.59 33.62 -16.85
C ASP A 28 -17.83 33.76 -15.95
N ALA A 29 -18.99 33.27 -16.39
CA ALA A 29 -20.20 33.21 -15.55
C ALA A 29 -19.98 32.32 -14.31
N MET A 30 -19.24 31.26 -14.46
CA MET A 30 -18.85 30.36 -13.37
C MET A 30 -18.01 31.07 -12.31
N ARG A 31 -17.02 31.90 -12.72
CA ARG A 31 -16.19 32.68 -11.77
C ARG A 31 -16.99 33.73 -11.02
N GLU A 32 -17.92 34.40 -11.66
CA GLU A 32 -18.74 35.44 -11.03
C GLU A 32 -19.64 34.83 -9.94
N GLU A 33 -20.29 33.72 -10.23
CA GLU A 33 -21.12 33.01 -9.26
C GLU A 33 -20.32 32.35 -8.11
N LEU A 34 -19.09 31.86 -8.40
CA LEU A 34 -18.19 31.28 -7.41
C LEU A 34 -17.64 32.31 -6.42
N SER A 35 -17.51 33.57 -6.83
CA SER A 35 -17.05 34.64 -5.95
C SER A 35 -18.01 34.91 -4.77
N ALA A 36 -19.25 34.45 -4.90
CA ALA A 36 -20.27 34.54 -3.84
C ALA A 36 -20.15 33.44 -2.78
N LEU A 37 -19.28 32.44 -2.97
CA LEU A 37 -19.05 31.39 -1.98
C LEU A 37 -17.91 31.81 -1.04
N GLU A 38 -18.05 31.51 0.26
CA GLU A 38 -17.01 31.76 1.27
C GLU A 38 -15.75 30.93 1.06
N THR A 39 -15.77 29.93 0.16
CA THR A 39 -14.66 29.03 -0.15
C THR A 39 -13.96 29.46 -1.43
N THR A 40 -12.63 29.49 -1.44
CA THR A 40 -11.84 29.76 -2.64
C THR A 40 -12.05 28.67 -3.67
N VAL A 41 -12.66 29.02 -4.82
CA VAL A 41 -12.85 28.09 -5.94
C VAL A 41 -12.06 28.58 -7.14
N THR A 42 -11.20 27.68 -7.66
CA THR A 42 -10.42 27.93 -8.86
C THR A 42 -11.00 27.14 -10.04
N VAL A 43 -11.25 27.80 -11.17
CA VAL A 43 -11.72 27.13 -12.39
C VAL A 43 -10.58 27.01 -13.37
N VAL A 44 -10.35 25.80 -13.87
CA VAL A 44 -9.30 25.47 -14.84
C VAL A 44 -9.93 24.78 -16.05
N GLN A 45 -9.79 25.37 -17.22
CA GLN A 45 -10.17 24.69 -18.45
C GLN A 45 -9.04 23.76 -18.88
N ILE A 46 -9.37 22.48 -19.13
CA ILE A 46 -8.41 21.48 -19.60
C ILE A 46 -8.15 21.68 -21.08
N ASP A 47 -6.91 21.94 -21.44
CA ASP A 47 -6.46 22.12 -22.82
C ASP A 47 -5.07 21.50 -23.08
N ALA A 48 -4.57 21.62 -24.31
CA ALA A 48 -3.28 21.07 -24.71
C ALA A 48 -2.09 21.73 -24.00
N SER A 49 -2.24 22.96 -23.49
CA SER A 49 -1.16 23.71 -22.84
C SER A 49 -0.94 23.29 -21.38
N ASN A 50 -2.00 22.83 -20.69
CA ASN A 50 -1.96 22.52 -19.27
C ASN A 50 -2.09 21.03 -18.93
N ILE A 51 -2.55 20.19 -19.86
CA ILE A 51 -2.81 18.76 -19.60
C ILE A 51 -1.59 18.01 -19.05
N ALA A 52 -0.38 18.38 -19.44
CA ALA A 52 0.85 17.73 -18.97
C ALA A 52 1.05 17.81 -17.44
N GLN A 53 0.41 18.77 -16.76
CA GLN A 53 0.46 18.92 -15.32
C GLN A 53 -0.37 17.85 -14.60
N TYR A 54 -1.36 17.29 -15.27
CA TYR A 54 -2.33 16.31 -14.73
C TYR A 54 -2.05 14.89 -15.19
N ASP A 55 -1.07 14.71 -16.10
CA ASP A 55 -0.57 13.44 -16.59
C ASP A 55 0.45 12.87 -15.59
N ARG A 56 0.01 12.60 -14.38
CA ARG A 56 0.86 12.08 -13.31
C ARG A 56 0.26 10.80 -12.76
N PRO A 57 1.03 9.72 -12.67
CA PRO A 57 0.58 8.56 -11.91
C PRO A 57 0.25 9.01 -10.49
N ARG A 58 -0.91 8.63 -10.00
CA ARG A 58 -1.41 8.95 -8.64
C ARG A 58 -0.44 8.49 -7.56
N LEU A 59 0.20 7.38 -7.82
CA LEU A 59 1.12 6.73 -6.88
C LEU A 59 2.54 6.93 -7.38
N PRO A 60 3.43 7.50 -6.58
CA PRO A 60 4.83 7.62 -6.95
C PRO A 60 5.38 6.22 -7.24
N THR A 61 5.90 6.05 -8.46
CA THR A 61 6.38 4.76 -8.99
C THR A 61 7.71 4.30 -8.40
N SER A 62 8.27 5.02 -7.45
CA SER A 62 9.51 4.64 -6.78
C SER A 62 9.67 5.48 -5.53
N ALA A 63 9.13 5.02 -4.41
CA ALA A 63 9.83 5.31 -3.18
C ALA A 63 11.15 4.54 -3.26
N VAL A 64 12.24 5.24 -3.56
CA VAL A 64 13.59 4.66 -3.42
C VAL A 64 13.67 4.15 -1.99
N THR A 65 13.78 2.85 -1.83
CA THR A 65 13.93 2.25 -0.51
C THR A 65 15.25 2.73 0.06
N ASN A 66 15.20 3.62 1.02
CA ASN A 66 16.38 4.05 1.79
C ASN A 66 16.74 3.04 2.89
N LEU A 67 16.30 1.79 2.76
CA LEU A 67 16.70 0.74 3.68
C LEU A 67 18.19 0.47 3.46
N PRO A 68 19.03 0.59 4.48
CA PRO A 68 20.46 0.32 4.34
C PRO A 68 20.67 -1.09 3.78
N ALA A 69 21.47 -1.18 2.71
CA ALA A 69 21.89 -2.48 2.20
C ALA A 69 22.62 -3.24 3.32
N SER A 70 22.35 -4.53 3.48
CA SER A 70 23.17 -5.35 4.36
C SER A 70 24.48 -5.65 3.62
N ASP A 71 25.61 -5.29 4.23
CA ASP A 71 26.95 -5.65 3.73
C ASP A 71 27.10 -7.17 3.84
N GLY A 72 26.79 -7.89 2.78
CA GLY A 72 26.95 -9.35 2.67
C GLY A 72 26.27 -10.12 3.82
N TRP A 73 25.43 -11.06 3.50
CA TRP A 73 24.80 -11.91 4.52
C TRP A 73 25.79 -12.93 5.06
N ASN A 74 26.00 -12.96 6.36
CA ASN A 74 26.78 -13.99 7.02
C ASN A 74 26.11 -14.33 8.36
N TYR A 75 25.55 -15.52 8.46
CA TYR A 75 24.87 -15.97 9.68
C TYR A 75 25.86 -16.08 10.84
N ARG A 76 25.50 -15.48 11.96
CA ARG A 76 26.22 -15.61 13.22
C ARG A 76 25.36 -16.34 14.22
N VAL A 77 25.91 -17.38 14.80
CA VAL A 77 25.24 -18.20 15.80
C VAL A 77 24.83 -17.35 17.01
N GLY A 78 23.65 -17.60 17.52
CA GLY A 78 23.12 -16.92 18.69
C GLY A 78 22.57 -17.88 19.75
N THR A 79 22.15 -17.32 20.88
CA THR A 79 21.56 -18.08 21.99
C THR A 79 20.28 -18.78 21.53
N GLY A 80 20.18 -20.07 21.85
CA GLY A 80 19.05 -20.91 21.48
C GLY A 80 19.22 -21.69 20.18
N ASP A 81 20.21 -21.35 19.34
CA ASP A 81 20.52 -22.13 18.15
C ASP A 81 20.96 -23.54 18.51
N ILE A 82 20.75 -24.47 17.59
CA ILE A 82 21.12 -25.88 17.78
C ILE A 82 22.20 -26.20 16.74
N LEU A 83 23.31 -26.70 17.25
CA LEU A 83 24.48 -27.08 16.43
C LEU A 83 24.57 -28.61 16.33
N ASP A 84 24.97 -29.06 15.13
CA ASP A 84 25.40 -30.40 14.86
C ASP A 84 26.92 -30.39 14.66
N VAL A 85 27.63 -31.18 15.46
CA VAL A 85 29.09 -31.28 15.39
C VAL A 85 29.47 -32.72 15.07
N VAL A 86 30.13 -32.91 13.95
CA VAL A 86 30.62 -34.21 13.48
C VAL A 86 32.14 -34.21 13.52
N VAL A 87 32.71 -35.17 14.23
CA VAL A 87 34.17 -35.43 14.23
C VAL A 87 34.43 -36.76 13.48
N TRP A 88 35.12 -36.67 12.36
CA TRP A 88 35.41 -37.85 11.55
C TRP A 88 36.35 -38.82 12.27
N GLU A 89 36.09 -40.10 12.12
CA GLU A 89 36.84 -41.19 12.74
C GLU A 89 36.69 -41.26 14.29
N HIS A 90 35.88 -40.35 14.90
CA HIS A 90 35.63 -40.27 16.34
C HIS A 90 34.12 -40.23 16.60
N PRO A 91 33.39 -41.36 16.44
CA PRO A 91 31.94 -41.40 16.64
C PRO A 91 31.52 -41.06 18.06
N GLU A 92 32.39 -41.33 19.09
CA GLU A 92 32.18 -40.97 20.47
C GLU A 92 32.16 -39.46 20.74
N LEU A 93 32.74 -38.67 19.85
CA LEU A 93 32.76 -37.20 19.92
C LEU A 93 31.74 -36.57 19.01
N THR A 94 31.09 -37.33 18.15
CA THR A 94 30.05 -36.82 17.29
C THR A 94 28.76 -36.66 18.06
N MET A 95 28.27 -35.44 18.15
CA MET A 95 27.08 -35.11 18.92
C MET A 95 25.95 -34.62 18.04
N PRO A 96 24.75 -35.16 18.15
CA PRO A 96 24.32 -36.26 19.03
C PRO A 96 24.86 -37.63 18.59
N GLY A 97 25.12 -38.53 19.55
CA GLY A 97 25.59 -39.90 19.29
C GLY A 97 24.43 -40.86 18.98
N GLY A 98 24.72 -41.96 18.21
CA GLY A 98 23.80 -43.07 17.98
C GLY A 98 23.25 -43.18 16.56
N ASP A 99 22.61 -44.33 16.22
CA ASP A 99 22.15 -44.66 14.86
C ASP A 99 20.86 -43.96 14.45
N GLN A 100 20.05 -43.46 15.40
CA GLN A 100 18.82 -42.70 15.12
C GLN A 100 19.03 -41.23 15.52
N ARG A 101 19.71 -40.49 14.66
CA ARG A 101 20.00 -39.07 14.88
C ARG A 101 18.90 -38.18 14.34
N ASN A 102 18.20 -37.47 15.24
CA ASN A 102 17.50 -36.26 14.91
C ASN A 102 18.28 -35.07 15.46
N PRO A 103 19.09 -34.38 14.64
CA PRO A 103 19.93 -33.28 15.12
C PRO A 103 19.13 -32.13 15.76
N LEU A 104 17.85 -31.94 15.37
CA LEU A 104 16.98 -30.91 15.95
C LEU A 104 16.63 -31.19 17.42
N ASP A 105 16.45 -32.48 17.77
CA ASP A 105 16.00 -32.86 19.14
C ASP A 105 17.19 -33.05 20.08
N SER A 106 18.32 -33.50 19.55
CA SER A 106 19.48 -33.92 20.33
C SER A 106 20.77 -33.15 20.07
N GLY A 107 20.72 -32.13 19.16
CA GLY A 107 21.86 -31.27 18.88
C GLY A 107 22.32 -30.42 20.07
N LEU A 108 23.50 -29.84 19.94
CA LEU A 108 24.10 -28.98 20.95
C LEU A 108 23.45 -27.62 20.96
N ARG A 109 22.67 -27.32 22.00
CA ARG A 109 22.00 -26.00 22.13
C ARG A 109 22.97 -24.97 22.69
N VAL A 110 23.02 -23.81 22.07
CA VAL A 110 23.75 -22.64 22.58
C VAL A 110 23.00 -22.08 23.79
N GLN A 111 23.66 -22.04 24.91
CA GLN A 111 23.13 -21.64 26.22
C GLN A 111 22.97 -20.10 26.31
N SER A 112 22.38 -19.63 27.41
CA SER A 112 22.14 -18.20 27.65
C SER A 112 23.42 -17.36 27.72
N ASP A 113 24.51 -17.96 28.18
CA ASP A 113 25.85 -17.36 28.25
C ASP A 113 26.54 -17.27 26.89
N GLY A 114 25.98 -17.92 25.87
CA GLY A 114 26.50 -17.89 24.48
C GLY A 114 27.46 -19.04 24.19
N THR A 115 27.59 -20.02 25.09
CA THR A 115 28.44 -21.21 24.95
C THR A 115 27.62 -22.46 24.71
N PHE A 116 28.26 -23.54 24.31
CA PHE A 116 27.72 -24.90 24.38
C PHE A 116 28.72 -25.86 25.01
N PHE A 117 28.22 -26.90 25.64
CA PHE A 117 29.09 -27.95 26.22
C PHE A 117 29.55 -28.90 25.13
N TYR A 118 30.86 -29.21 25.13
CA TYR A 118 31.45 -30.22 24.27
C TYR A 118 32.45 -31.08 25.00
N PRO A 119 32.46 -32.42 24.81
CA PRO A 119 33.39 -33.31 25.51
C PRO A 119 34.85 -32.87 25.37
N TYR A 120 35.63 -33.02 26.41
CA TYR A 120 37.03 -32.62 26.56
C TYR A 120 37.31 -31.11 26.60
N VAL A 121 36.55 -30.30 25.87
CA VAL A 121 36.74 -28.82 25.79
C VAL A 121 35.86 -28.10 26.79
N GLU A 122 34.81 -28.78 27.30
CA GLU A 122 33.79 -28.29 28.23
C GLU A 122 32.96 -27.15 27.63
N GLN A 123 33.37 -25.89 27.80
CA GLN A 123 32.62 -24.74 27.29
C GLN A 123 33.22 -24.16 26.01
N VAL A 124 32.46 -24.17 24.92
CA VAL A 124 32.86 -23.64 23.62
C VAL A 124 32.06 -22.40 23.33
N GLN A 125 32.72 -21.25 23.06
CA GLN A 125 32.07 -20.03 22.65
C GLN A 125 31.47 -20.17 21.26
N ALA A 126 30.19 -19.80 21.13
CA ALA A 126 29.46 -19.86 19.86
C ALA A 126 28.79 -18.52 19.47
N LYS A 127 28.22 -17.82 20.45
CA LYS A 127 27.47 -16.58 20.18
C LYS A 127 28.34 -15.54 19.49
N GLY A 128 27.82 -15.02 18.35
CA GLY A 128 28.49 -14.00 17.54
C GLY A 128 29.50 -14.56 16.54
N LEU A 129 29.81 -15.86 16.59
CA LEU A 129 30.73 -16.54 15.68
C LEU A 129 29.96 -17.16 14.50
N THR A 130 30.67 -17.34 13.39
CA THR A 130 30.16 -18.16 12.28
C THR A 130 30.39 -19.65 12.58
N PRO A 131 29.65 -20.59 11.95
CA PRO A 131 29.93 -22.03 12.10
C PRO A 131 31.38 -22.39 11.76
N GLU A 132 31.98 -21.68 10.79
CA GLU A 132 33.38 -21.90 10.41
C GLU A 132 34.38 -21.41 11.49
N ASP A 133 34.08 -20.29 12.15
CA ASP A 133 34.92 -19.82 13.26
C ASP A 133 34.80 -20.78 14.46
N ILE A 134 33.61 -21.27 14.75
CA ILE A 134 33.39 -22.29 15.80
C ILE A 134 34.17 -23.57 15.44
N ARG A 135 34.10 -24.02 14.20
CA ARG A 135 34.87 -25.18 13.72
C ARG A 135 36.39 -25.02 13.96
N LYS A 136 36.93 -23.85 13.61
CA LYS A 136 38.37 -23.53 13.79
C LYS A 136 38.75 -23.58 15.27
N ASN A 137 37.96 -22.90 16.11
CA ASN A 137 38.23 -22.83 17.55
C ASN A 137 38.16 -24.22 18.19
N LEU A 138 37.13 -25.00 17.84
CA LEU A 138 36.97 -26.36 18.36
C LEU A 138 38.08 -27.29 17.86
N SER A 139 38.49 -27.17 16.61
CA SER A 139 39.60 -27.93 16.04
C SER A 139 40.91 -27.68 16.82
N LEU A 140 41.19 -26.40 17.11
CA LEU A 140 42.39 -26.03 17.87
C LEU A 140 42.34 -26.62 19.29
N ALA A 141 41.20 -26.50 19.99
CA ALA A 141 41.05 -27.01 21.34
C ALA A 141 41.18 -28.55 21.41
N LEU A 142 40.62 -29.25 20.43
CA LEU A 142 40.69 -30.71 20.36
C LEU A 142 42.06 -31.25 19.94
N THR A 143 42.96 -30.45 19.40
CA THR A 143 44.32 -30.88 19.02
C THR A 143 45.13 -31.40 20.19
N GLU A 144 44.82 -31.01 21.43
CA GLU A 144 45.42 -31.51 22.65
C GLU A 144 45.06 -32.99 22.94
N PHE A 145 43.91 -33.44 22.42
CA PHE A 145 43.36 -34.77 22.70
C PHE A 145 43.40 -35.68 21.48
N ILE A 146 43.31 -35.10 20.28
CA ILE A 146 43.22 -35.85 19.01
C ILE A 146 44.19 -35.23 17.98
N PRO A 147 45.09 -36.02 17.39
CA PRO A 147 45.93 -35.51 16.30
C PRO A 147 45.14 -35.14 15.05
N LYS A 148 45.23 -33.88 14.59
CA LYS A 148 44.61 -33.38 13.37
C LYS A 148 43.12 -33.68 13.23
N PRO A 149 42.26 -33.25 14.20
CA PRO A 149 40.83 -33.54 14.16
C PRO A 149 40.14 -32.95 12.94
N GLN A 150 39.37 -33.77 12.23
CA GLN A 150 38.53 -33.36 11.10
C GLN A 150 37.11 -33.10 11.62
N ILE A 151 36.71 -31.83 11.65
CA ILE A 151 35.45 -31.40 12.28
C ILE A 151 34.55 -30.69 11.26
N VAL A 152 33.26 -30.97 11.34
CA VAL A 152 32.20 -30.24 10.64
C VAL A 152 31.26 -29.69 11.69
N VAL A 153 30.97 -28.38 11.61
CA VAL A 153 29.98 -27.70 12.47
C VAL A 153 28.89 -27.13 11.57
N ARG A 154 27.64 -27.47 11.87
CA ARG A 154 26.47 -26.98 11.14
C ARG A 154 25.42 -26.46 12.12
N VAL A 155 24.68 -25.43 11.72
CA VAL A 155 23.47 -25.01 12.43
C VAL A 155 22.31 -25.84 11.87
N VAL A 156 21.62 -26.55 12.72
CA VAL A 156 20.47 -27.39 12.37
C VAL A 156 19.16 -26.81 12.93
N GLY A 157 19.25 -25.98 13.95
CA GLY A 157 18.10 -25.22 14.48
C GLY A 157 18.40 -23.73 14.57
N TYR A 158 17.77 -22.94 13.72
CA TYR A 158 17.90 -21.49 13.66
C TYR A 158 16.84 -20.84 14.56
N ASN A 159 17.18 -20.55 15.81
CA ASN A 159 16.24 -20.06 16.82
C ASN A 159 16.57 -18.65 17.32
N SER A 160 17.79 -18.16 17.05
CA SER A 160 18.30 -16.93 17.63
C SER A 160 17.92 -15.68 16.84
N GLN A 161 17.77 -15.80 15.53
CA GLN A 161 17.51 -14.66 14.64
C GLN A 161 16.22 -14.89 13.87
N SER A 162 15.36 -13.85 13.82
CA SER A 162 14.08 -13.93 13.12
C SER A 162 13.61 -12.57 12.67
N VAL A 163 12.71 -12.57 11.71
CA VAL A 163 11.89 -11.45 11.28
C VAL A 163 10.42 -11.75 11.55
N LEU A 164 9.58 -10.72 11.59
CA LEU A 164 8.14 -10.84 11.78
C LEU A 164 7.43 -10.27 10.57
N VAL A 165 6.56 -11.06 9.95
CA VAL A 165 5.69 -10.63 8.84
C VAL A 165 4.26 -10.47 9.35
N THR A 166 3.66 -9.30 9.11
CA THR A 166 2.34 -8.91 9.61
C THR A 166 1.53 -8.18 8.52
N GLY A 167 0.24 -7.96 8.80
CA GLY A 167 -0.68 -7.22 7.92
C GLY A 167 -1.33 -8.12 6.89
N GLU A 168 -1.56 -7.59 5.69
CA GLU A 168 -2.30 -8.22 4.60
C GLU A 168 -1.47 -9.28 3.85
N VAL A 169 -1.03 -10.30 4.57
CA VAL A 169 -0.46 -11.56 4.06
C VAL A 169 -1.35 -12.72 4.45
N THR A 170 -1.32 -13.82 3.73
CA THR A 170 -2.23 -14.97 3.97
C THR A 170 -2.05 -15.55 5.37
N THR A 171 -0.80 -15.70 5.83
CA THR A 171 -0.47 -16.28 7.15
C THR A 171 0.63 -15.45 7.82
N PRO A 172 0.26 -14.40 8.57
CA PRO A 172 1.23 -13.64 9.36
C PRO A 172 2.03 -14.57 10.29
N ASN A 173 3.35 -14.47 10.22
CA ASN A 173 4.22 -15.38 10.96
C ASN A 173 5.57 -14.77 11.31
N ARG A 174 6.28 -15.46 12.23
CA ARG A 174 7.69 -15.23 12.52
C ARG A 174 8.52 -16.20 11.69
N GLN A 175 9.52 -15.70 10.99
CA GLN A 175 10.41 -16.50 10.16
C GLN A 175 11.82 -16.45 10.69
N ALA A 176 12.46 -17.61 10.83
CA ALA A 176 13.86 -17.70 11.20
C ALA A 176 14.75 -17.23 10.03
N LEU A 177 15.80 -16.50 10.38
CA LEU A 177 16.89 -16.22 9.45
C LEU A 177 17.87 -17.38 9.49
N THR A 178 18.32 -17.82 8.32
CA THR A 178 19.19 -18.98 8.15
C THR A 178 20.56 -18.59 7.57
N ALA A 179 21.37 -19.56 7.19
CA ALA A 179 22.63 -19.33 6.49
C ALA A 179 22.42 -18.63 5.14
N GLU A 180 21.23 -18.75 4.54
CA GLU A 180 20.87 -18.07 3.31
C GLU A 180 20.20 -16.73 3.61
N PRO A 181 20.51 -15.68 2.84
CA PRO A 181 19.87 -14.38 3.03
C PRO A 181 18.39 -14.45 2.67
N LEU A 182 17.54 -13.91 3.53
CA LEU A 182 16.10 -13.81 3.31
C LEU A 182 15.76 -12.43 2.75
N SER A 183 15.21 -12.36 1.54
CA SER A 183 14.72 -11.12 0.95
C SER A 183 13.28 -10.82 1.39
N LEU A 184 12.87 -9.56 1.22
CA LEU A 184 11.50 -9.14 1.52
C LEU A 184 10.45 -9.97 0.75
N LEU A 185 10.68 -10.21 -0.55
CA LEU A 185 9.75 -11.00 -1.36
C LEU A 185 9.65 -12.44 -0.85
N GLN A 186 10.79 -13.08 -0.53
CA GLN A 186 10.80 -14.43 0.02
C GLN A 186 10.06 -14.51 1.37
N ALA A 187 10.21 -13.47 2.21
CA ALA A 187 9.49 -13.43 3.48
C ALA A 187 7.97 -13.29 3.29
N VAL A 188 7.54 -12.47 2.34
CA VAL A 188 6.11 -12.36 1.98
C VAL A 188 5.59 -13.67 1.40
N ASP A 189 6.35 -14.32 0.52
CA ASP A 189 5.99 -15.63 -0.06
C ASP A 189 5.87 -16.72 1.02
N ALA A 190 6.84 -16.81 1.93
CA ALA A 190 6.79 -17.74 3.06
C ALA A 190 5.64 -17.44 4.08
N ALA A 191 5.06 -16.24 4.03
CA ALA A 191 3.83 -15.89 4.73
C ALA A 191 2.56 -16.21 3.91
N GLY A 192 2.68 -17.00 2.83
CA GLY A 192 1.59 -17.42 1.96
C GLY A 192 1.19 -16.39 0.90
N GLY A 193 2.03 -15.38 0.67
CA GLY A 193 1.80 -14.32 -0.30
C GLY A 193 0.87 -13.20 0.21
N LEU A 194 0.65 -12.22 -0.65
CA LEU A 194 -0.21 -11.06 -0.39
C LEU A 194 -1.68 -11.45 -0.48
N THR A 195 -2.53 -10.86 0.36
CA THR A 195 -4.00 -10.96 0.21
C THR A 195 -4.48 -10.06 -0.95
N ALA A 196 -5.73 -10.26 -1.40
CA ALA A 196 -6.35 -9.38 -2.40
C ALA A 196 -6.50 -7.92 -1.93
N ASN A 197 -6.48 -7.68 -0.61
CA ASN A 197 -6.61 -6.36 -0.03
C ASN A 197 -5.25 -5.72 0.32
N ALA A 198 -4.13 -6.33 -0.06
CA ALA A 198 -2.80 -5.85 0.28
C ALA A 198 -2.39 -4.64 -0.56
N ASP A 199 -1.87 -3.60 0.08
CA ASP A 199 -1.18 -2.52 -0.61
C ASP A 199 0.30 -2.83 -0.78
N SER A 200 0.62 -3.50 -1.88
CA SER A 200 1.99 -3.90 -2.22
C SER A 200 2.93 -2.73 -2.59
N ARG A 201 2.40 -1.51 -2.77
CA ARG A 201 3.18 -0.31 -3.05
C ARG A 201 3.67 0.39 -1.79
N ARG A 202 3.01 0.15 -0.65
CA ARG A 202 3.30 0.79 0.64
C ARG A 202 3.72 -0.21 1.72
N VAL A 203 4.38 -1.30 1.32
CA VAL A 203 4.95 -2.24 2.31
C VAL A 203 5.96 -1.49 3.17
N THR A 204 5.95 -1.74 4.47
CA THR A 204 6.88 -1.10 5.39
C THR A 204 7.78 -2.12 6.07
N VAL A 205 9.04 -1.77 6.23
CA VAL A 205 10.02 -2.52 7.02
C VAL A 205 10.48 -1.64 8.17
N ARG A 206 10.27 -2.09 9.39
CA ARG A 206 10.79 -1.44 10.59
C ARG A 206 12.09 -2.09 11.01
N ARG A 207 13.20 -1.34 10.93
CA ARG A 207 14.56 -1.76 11.31
C ARG A 207 15.17 -0.76 12.27
N GLY A 208 15.66 -1.21 13.42
CA GLY A 208 16.32 -0.34 14.39
C GLY A 208 15.46 0.84 14.87
N GLY A 209 14.14 0.67 14.97
CA GLY A 209 13.19 1.71 15.36
C GLY A 209 12.78 2.69 14.24
N ARG A 210 13.38 2.61 13.06
CA ARG A 210 13.04 3.43 11.89
C ARG A 210 12.12 2.67 10.94
N LEU A 211 11.21 3.41 10.30
CA LEU A 211 10.28 2.87 9.31
C LEU A 211 10.77 3.19 7.90
N TYR A 212 10.79 2.19 7.04
CA TYR A 212 11.19 2.30 5.64
C TYR A 212 10.03 1.82 4.76
N ALA A 213 9.64 2.63 3.77
CA ALA A 213 8.63 2.25 2.79
C ALA A 213 9.29 1.51 1.62
N VAL A 214 8.65 0.45 1.14
CA VAL A 214 9.11 -0.39 0.05
C VAL A 214 7.99 -0.59 -0.96
N ASP A 215 8.23 -0.26 -2.23
CA ASP A 215 7.31 -0.52 -3.34
C ASP A 215 7.56 -1.91 -3.92
N LEU A 216 6.96 -2.92 -3.30
CA LEU A 216 7.08 -4.31 -3.75
C LEU A 216 6.42 -4.53 -5.12
N LYS A 217 5.33 -3.79 -5.44
CA LYS A 217 4.69 -3.83 -6.76
C LYS A 217 5.64 -3.34 -7.85
N GLY A 218 6.33 -2.23 -7.61
CA GLY A 218 7.33 -1.70 -8.55
C GLY A 218 8.48 -2.67 -8.78
N PHE A 219 8.90 -3.45 -7.78
CA PHE A 219 9.85 -4.54 -7.96
C PHE A 219 9.31 -5.63 -8.88
N LEU A 220 8.10 -6.11 -8.64
CA LEU A 220 7.48 -7.20 -9.41
C LEU A 220 7.21 -6.81 -10.86
N GLU A 221 6.80 -5.57 -11.12
CA GLU A 221 6.45 -5.11 -12.46
C GLU A 221 7.66 -4.58 -13.25
N LYS A 222 8.64 -3.95 -12.60
CA LYS A 222 9.74 -3.22 -13.24
C LYS A 222 11.13 -3.78 -12.93
N GLY A 223 11.25 -4.74 -12.00
CA GLY A 223 12.53 -5.32 -11.60
C GLY A 223 13.42 -4.37 -10.81
N THR A 224 12.86 -3.38 -10.10
CA THR A 224 13.62 -2.40 -9.32
C THR A 224 14.28 -3.08 -8.11
N GLY A 225 15.54 -3.49 -8.23
CA GLY A 225 16.25 -4.32 -7.22
C GLY A 225 16.30 -3.71 -5.81
N SER A 226 16.32 -2.38 -5.67
CA SER A 226 16.26 -1.70 -4.37
C SER A 226 14.96 -1.93 -3.60
N ALA A 227 13.90 -2.38 -4.27
CA ALA A 227 12.60 -2.65 -3.66
C ALA A 227 12.44 -4.12 -3.18
N ASN A 228 13.51 -4.94 -3.26
CA ASN A 228 13.56 -6.25 -2.64
C ASN A 228 14.79 -6.40 -1.72
N PRO A 229 14.83 -5.66 -0.60
CA PRO A 229 15.96 -5.65 0.29
C PRO A 229 16.13 -6.99 1.03
N THR A 230 17.37 -7.31 1.41
CA THR A 230 17.67 -8.38 2.36
C THR A 230 17.26 -7.96 3.76
N LEU A 231 16.58 -8.85 4.45
CA LEU A 231 16.10 -8.65 5.81
C LEU A 231 17.18 -8.94 6.85
N SER A 232 17.05 -8.32 8.00
CA SER A 232 17.97 -8.46 9.14
C SER A 232 17.20 -8.87 10.40
N HIS A 233 17.91 -9.39 11.39
CA HIS A 233 17.31 -9.77 12.66
C HIS A 233 16.54 -8.61 13.31
N GLY A 234 15.33 -8.91 13.76
CA GLY A 234 14.44 -7.94 14.40
C GLY A 234 13.67 -7.05 13.43
N ASP A 235 13.80 -7.24 12.12
CA ASP A 235 12.95 -6.54 11.16
C ASP A 235 11.48 -6.95 11.35
N ILE A 236 10.61 -5.95 11.29
CA ILE A 236 9.17 -6.17 11.25
C ILE A 236 8.65 -5.65 9.92
N ILE A 237 8.15 -6.57 9.13
CA ILE A 237 7.52 -6.32 7.86
C ILE A 237 6.02 -6.14 8.10
N ASN A 238 5.44 -5.04 7.63
CA ASN A 238 4.01 -4.86 7.66
C ASN A 238 3.51 -4.53 6.25
N VAL A 239 2.59 -5.36 5.78
CA VAL A 239 1.86 -5.13 4.54
C VAL A 239 0.55 -4.45 4.90
N PRO A 240 0.38 -3.15 4.60
CA PRO A 240 -0.84 -2.44 4.97
C PRO A 240 -2.01 -2.91 4.11
N LYS A 241 -3.22 -2.68 4.63
CA LYS A 241 -4.44 -2.83 3.86
C LYS A 241 -4.53 -1.73 2.80
N LEU A 242 -5.02 -2.10 1.64
CA LEU A 242 -5.34 -1.16 0.57
C LEU A 242 -6.44 -0.22 1.04
N GLU A 243 -6.17 1.08 1.02
CA GLU A 243 -7.18 2.09 1.37
C GLU A 243 -8.13 2.28 0.19
N PRO A 244 -9.45 2.28 0.46
CA PRO A 244 -10.42 2.59 -0.57
C PRO A 244 -10.12 3.96 -1.19
N ALA A 245 -10.10 4.01 -2.50
CA ALA A 245 -9.85 5.21 -3.25
C ALA A 245 -10.86 5.29 -4.38
N GLU A 246 -11.87 6.15 -4.23
CA GLU A 246 -13.02 6.19 -5.11
C GLU A 246 -13.17 7.55 -5.75
N VAL A 247 -13.73 7.56 -6.96
CA VAL A 247 -14.25 8.76 -7.65
C VAL A 247 -15.73 8.56 -7.96
N PHE A 248 -16.46 9.65 -8.00
CA PHE A 248 -17.91 9.65 -8.16
C PHE A 248 -18.28 10.24 -9.50
N LEU A 249 -19.08 9.51 -10.27
CA LEU A 249 -19.57 9.96 -11.57
C LEU A 249 -21.07 10.27 -11.49
N LEU A 250 -21.43 11.52 -11.69
CA LEU A 250 -22.77 12.06 -11.51
C LEU A 250 -23.24 12.85 -12.73
N GLY A 251 -24.54 13.18 -12.77
CA GLY A 251 -25.16 13.99 -13.83
C GLY A 251 -25.53 13.16 -15.05
N GLN A 252 -25.38 13.71 -16.25
CA GLN A 252 -25.85 13.10 -17.49
C GLN A 252 -24.84 12.13 -18.08
N ILE A 253 -24.56 11.09 -17.32
CA ILE A 253 -23.75 9.93 -17.69
C ILE A 253 -24.69 8.73 -17.84
N VAL A 254 -24.42 7.82 -18.77
CA VAL A 254 -25.28 6.67 -19.04
C VAL A 254 -25.51 5.83 -17.78
N LYS A 255 -24.46 5.60 -16.97
CA LYS A 255 -24.52 4.88 -15.70
C LYS A 255 -23.78 5.66 -14.61
N PRO A 256 -24.46 6.57 -13.89
CA PRO A 256 -23.88 7.19 -12.71
C PRO A 256 -23.36 6.11 -11.76
N SER A 257 -22.12 6.22 -11.32
CA SER A 257 -21.43 5.15 -10.58
C SER A 257 -20.24 5.68 -9.79
N THR A 258 -19.74 4.85 -8.90
CA THR A 258 -18.46 5.02 -8.24
C THR A 258 -17.41 4.15 -8.93
N ILE A 259 -16.20 4.67 -9.13
CA ILE A 259 -15.08 3.92 -9.69
C ILE A 259 -13.98 3.81 -8.64
N ASP A 260 -13.54 2.58 -8.39
CA ASP A 260 -12.43 2.28 -7.51
C ASP A 260 -11.09 2.57 -8.22
N LEU A 261 -10.25 3.39 -7.58
CA LEU A 261 -8.89 3.72 -8.01
C LEU A 261 -7.83 2.96 -7.21
N SER A 262 -8.20 2.05 -6.33
CA SER A 262 -7.26 1.44 -5.37
C SER A 262 -6.19 0.58 -6.06
N HIS A 263 -6.55 -0.06 -7.16
CA HIS A 263 -5.69 -1.02 -7.86
C HIS A 263 -4.91 -0.44 -9.04
N GLU A 264 -5.44 0.61 -9.68
CA GLU A 264 -4.86 1.20 -10.88
C GLU A 264 -5.10 2.71 -10.97
N ASP A 265 -4.25 3.39 -11.74
CA ASP A 265 -4.49 4.78 -12.08
C ASP A 265 -5.55 4.84 -13.19
N VAL A 266 -6.62 5.62 -12.95
CA VAL A 266 -7.72 5.77 -13.88
C VAL A 266 -7.76 7.20 -14.39
N THR A 267 -7.86 7.36 -15.71
CA THR A 267 -7.98 8.66 -16.35
C THR A 267 -9.45 9.07 -16.53
N LEU A 268 -9.68 10.35 -16.77
CA LEU A 268 -11.03 10.88 -16.99
C LEU A 268 -11.75 10.17 -18.15
N THR A 269 -11.06 9.92 -19.28
CA THR A 269 -11.64 9.16 -20.39
C THR A 269 -12.00 7.74 -19.98
N GLN A 270 -11.14 7.03 -19.26
CA GLN A 270 -11.42 5.68 -18.80
C GLN A 270 -12.62 5.65 -17.87
N ALA A 271 -12.72 6.61 -16.94
CA ALA A 271 -13.86 6.71 -16.03
C ALA A 271 -15.17 6.92 -16.77
N LEU A 272 -15.20 7.89 -17.68
CA LEU A 272 -16.39 8.14 -18.52
C LEU A 272 -16.76 6.92 -19.37
N THR A 273 -15.78 6.25 -19.97
CA THR A 273 -16.03 5.04 -20.78
C THR A 273 -16.58 3.89 -19.96
N ARG A 274 -16.05 3.65 -18.74
CA ARG A 274 -16.55 2.62 -17.82
C ARG A 274 -18.00 2.87 -17.39
N ALA A 275 -18.36 4.15 -17.28
CA ALA A 275 -19.74 4.57 -16.97
C ALA A 275 -20.68 4.58 -18.20
N GLY A 276 -20.21 4.10 -19.37
CA GLY A 276 -20.99 4.01 -20.59
C GLY A 276 -20.99 5.29 -21.45
N GLY A 277 -20.17 6.28 -21.09
CA GLY A 277 -20.07 7.56 -21.80
C GLY A 277 -21.09 8.60 -21.35
N LEU A 278 -21.15 9.68 -22.11
CA LEU A 278 -22.13 10.75 -21.94
C LEU A 278 -23.50 10.27 -22.45
N HIS A 279 -24.58 10.69 -21.79
CA HIS A 279 -25.94 10.35 -22.21
C HIS A 279 -26.28 11.14 -23.48
N GLU A 280 -26.27 10.46 -24.65
CA GLU A 280 -26.55 11.09 -25.93
C GLU A 280 -27.93 11.77 -25.95
N GLY A 281 -28.00 12.98 -26.50
CA GLY A 281 -29.22 13.78 -26.65
C GLY A 281 -29.65 14.53 -25.38
N VAL A 282 -29.03 14.30 -24.22
CA VAL A 282 -29.35 15.01 -22.98
C VAL A 282 -28.12 15.69 -22.37
N ALA A 283 -26.95 15.11 -22.46
CA ALA A 283 -25.70 15.67 -21.93
C ALA A 283 -25.21 16.87 -22.77
N ASP A 284 -24.76 17.92 -22.09
CA ASP A 284 -23.95 18.94 -22.75
C ASP A 284 -22.47 18.53 -22.71
N ALA A 285 -21.92 18.13 -23.83
CA ALA A 285 -20.53 17.69 -23.92
C ALA A 285 -19.51 18.78 -23.53
N ARG A 286 -19.89 20.10 -23.57
CA ARG A 286 -19.02 21.19 -23.09
C ARG A 286 -18.92 21.24 -21.53
N GLY A 287 -19.85 20.60 -20.85
CA GLY A 287 -20.00 20.62 -19.41
C GLY A 287 -19.56 19.33 -18.74
N VAL A 288 -18.37 18.83 -19.03
CA VAL A 288 -17.73 17.74 -18.25
C VAL A 288 -16.82 18.38 -17.21
N PHE A 289 -17.20 18.28 -15.95
CA PHE A 289 -16.50 18.90 -14.83
C PHE A 289 -15.88 17.84 -13.92
N VAL A 290 -14.68 18.14 -13.37
CA VAL A 290 -14.07 17.39 -12.29
C VAL A 290 -13.85 18.32 -11.12
N PHE A 291 -14.52 18.06 -10.02
CA PHE A 291 -14.34 18.77 -8.75
C PHE A 291 -13.29 18.06 -7.92
N ARG A 292 -12.29 18.81 -7.50
CA ARG A 292 -11.20 18.31 -6.68
C ARG A 292 -10.98 19.21 -5.48
N THR A 293 -11.02 18.64 -4.29
CA THR A 293 -10.60 19.34 -3.08
C THR A 293 -9.08 19.41 -3.03
N THR A 294 -8.55 20.61 -2.80
CA THR A 294 -7.11 20.87 -2.63
C THR A 294 -6.88 21.57 -1.30
N GLU A 295 -5.64 21.68 -0.87
CA GLU A 295 -5.28 22.39 0.38
C GLU A 295 -5.75 23.87 0.37
N ASN A 296 -5.86 24.47 -0.82
CA ASN A 296 -6.23 25.89 -1.00
C ASN A 296 -7.72 26.09 -1.33
N GLY A 297 -8.56 25.07 -1.24
CA GLY A 297 -9.98 25.13 -1.56
C GLY A 297 -10.41 24.11 -2.60
N ILE A 298 -11.37 24.45 -3.45
CA ILE A 298 -11.91 23.57 -4.49
C ILE A 298 -11.37 23.99 -5.85
N THR A 299 -10.83 23.06 -6.62
CA THR A 299 -10.49 23.27 -8.02
C THR A 299 -11.52 22.55 -8.90
N VAL A 300 -12.09 23.29 -9.84
CA VAL A 300 -13.03 22.76 -10.83
C VAL A 300 -12.32 22.71 -12.18
N TYR A 301 -12.12 21.51 -12.67
CA TYR A 301 -11.58 21.30 -14.02
C TYR A 301 -12.73 21.12 -14.99
N GLN A 302 -12.71 21.88 -16.07
CA GLN A 302 -13.70 21.75 -17.16
C GLN A 302 -13.05 21.17 -18.40
N LEU A 303 -13.65 20.12 -18.94
CA LEU A 303 -13.32 19.57 -20.25
C LEU A 303 -14.46 19.93 -21.23
N ASP A 304 -14.13 20.65 -22.31
CA ASP A 304 -15.04 20.85 -23.44
C ASP A 304 -14.91 19.66 -24.41
N ALA A 305 -15.77 18.65 -24.19
CA ALA A 305 -15.82 17.44 -25.00
C ALA A 305 -16.74 17.53 -26.22
N ALA A 306 -17.20 18.73 -26.60
CA ALA A 306 -17.90 18.93 -27.87
C ALA A 306 -17.00 18.60 -29.08
N ASN A 307 -15.70 18.77 -28.94
CA ASN A 307 -14.71 18.26 -29.87
C ASN A 307 -14.18 16.87 -29.40
N PRO A 308 -14.35 15.83 -30.23
CA PRO A 308 -13.85 14.47 -29.84
C PRO A 308 -12.36 14.41 -29.50
N VAL A 309 -11.54 15.35 -30.02
CA VAL A 309 -10.11 15.46 -29.68
C VAL A 309 -9.91 15.73 -28.17
N ALA A 310 -10.86 16.35 -27.48
CA ALA A 310 -10.80 16.58 -26.04
C ALA A 310 -10.73 15.29 -25.25
N PHE A 311 -11.33 14.19 -25.73
CA PHE A 311 -11.18 12.89 -25.08
C PHE A 311 -9.75 12.36 -25.11
N LEU A 312 -8.92 12.74 -26.11
CA LEU A 312 -7.49 12.43 -26.12
C LEU A 312 -6.75 13.20 -25.01
N LEU A 313 -7.14 14.44 -24.73
CA LEU A 313 -6.59 15.18 -23.58
C LEU A 313 -7.00 14.50 -22.28
N ALA A 314 -8.26 14.10 -22.17
CA ALA A 314 -8.79 13.42 -20.98
C ALA A 314 -8.15 12.05 -20.71
N THR A 315 -7.49 11.38 -21.70
CA THR A 315 -6.68 10.18 -21.45
C THR A 315 -5.43 10.48 -20.62
N ARG A 316 -5.02 11.75 -20.55
CA ARG A 316 -3.86 12.21 -19.78
C ARG A 316 -4.24 12.88 -18.46
N PHE A 317 -5.54 13.04 -18.20
CA PHE A 317 -6.02 13.59 -16.94
C PHE A 317 -6.23 12.46 -15.93
N THR A 318 -5.29 12.29 -15.02
CA THR A 318 -5.37 11.27 -13.96
C THR A 318 -6.30 11.73 -12.84
N LEU A 319 -7.25 10.87 -12.50
CA LEU A 319 -8.20 11.10 -11.42
C LEU A 319 -7.54 10.84 -10.06
N LEU A 320 -7.96 11.61 -9.07
CA LEU A 320 -7.52 11.45 -7.68
C LEU A 320 -8.69 10.95 -6.81
N PRO A 321 -8.40 10.30 -5.68
CA PRO A 321 -9.44 9.91 -4.73
C PRO A 321 -10.31 11.09 -4.33
N GLN A 322 -11.62 10.83 -4.23
CA GLN A 322 -12.66 11.82 -3.92
C GLN A 322 -12.92 12.87 -5.02
N ASP A 323 -12.36 12.73 -6.22
CA ASP A 323 -12.81 13.53 -7.35
C ASP A 323 -14.28 13.25 -7.63
N VAL A 324 -15.05 14.30 -7.91
CA VAL A 324 -16.43 14.20 -8.36
C VAL A 324 -16.51 14.64 -9.81
N ILE A 325 -16.84 13.72 -10.71
CA ILE A 325 -17.07 13.98 -12.11
C ILE A 325 -18.56 14.26 -12.28
N TYR A 326 -18.88 15.39 -12.87
CA TYR A 326 -20.26 15.81 -13.13
C TYR A 326 -20.43 16.22 -14.57
N VAL A 327 -21.45 15.68 -15.22
CA VAL A 327 -21.82 16.04 -16.58
C VAL A 327 -23.18 16.75 -16.56
N THR A 328 -23.23 17.97 -17.11
CA THR A 328 -24.44 18.79 -17.15
C THR A 328 -25.31 18.54 -18.38
N THR A 329 -26.62 18.90 -18.28
CA THR A 329 -27.57 18.85 -19.40
C THR A 329 -27.74 20.15 -20.14
N ALA A 330 -27.44 21.32 -19.54
CA ALA A 330 -27.86 22.60 -20.14
C ALA A 330 -26.83 23.69 -19.94
N PRO A 331 -26.75 24.61 -20.90
CA PRO A 331 -26.10 25.88 -20.69
C PRO A 331 -26.97 26.69 -19.71
N ILE A 332 -26.46 26.86 -18.50
CA ILE A 332 -26.74 27.98 -17.61
C ILE A 332 -28.01 27.98 -16.77
N ALA A 333 -27.89 28.18 -15.58
CA ALA A 333 -28.29 29.18 -14.58
C ALA A 333 -28.54 28.53 -13.26
N LYS A 334 -27.68 28.63 -12.30
CA LYS A 334 -27.77 28.33 -10.85
C LYS A 334 -26.67 27.41 -10.32
N TRP A 335 -25.46 27.82 -10.60
CA TRP A 335 -24.23 27.30 -10.00
C TRP A 335 -24.32 27.24 -8.46
N ASN A 336 -24.83 28.29 -7.84
CA ASN A 336 -25.01 28.35 -6.37
C ASN A 336 -25.80 27.19 -5.79
N GLN A 337 -26.75 26.63 -6.52
CA GLN A 337 -27.57 25.50 -6.07
C GLN A 337 -26.81 24.18 -6.10
N VAL A 338 -25.90 23.99 -7.04
CA VAL A 338 -25.11 22.76 -7.18
C VAL A 338 -23.99 22.74 -6.14
N ILE A 339 -23.26 23.83 -6.01
CA ILE A 339 -22.16 23.93 -5.05
C ILE A 339 -22.68 23.89 -3.61
N SER A 340 -23.76 24.58 -3.28
CA SER A 340 -24.33 24.52 -1.94
C SER A 340 -24.82 23.11 -1.54
N ARG A 341 -25.13 22.25 -2.52
CA ARG A 341 -25.51 20.85 -2.28
C ARG A 341 -24.31 19.90 -2.22
N LEU A 342 -23.19 20.22 -2.84
CA LEU A 342 -21.96 19.42 -2.78
C LEU A 342 -21.09 19.73 -1.55
N LEU A 343 -21.06 20.99 -1.12
CA LEU A 343 -20.29 21.44 0.05
C LEU A 343 -20.64 20.74 1.38
N PRO A 344 -21.91 20.44 1.73
CA PRO A 344 -22.22 19.75 2.98
C PRO A 344 -21.62 18.35 3.05
N SER A 345 -21.47 17.65 1.92
CA SER A 345 -20.90 16.30 1.91
C SER A 345 -19.39 16.32 2.13
N VAL A 346 -18.68 17.35 1.66
CA VAL A 346 -17.24 17.52 1.91
C VAL A 346 -16.96 17.91 3.35
N GLN A 347 -17.83 18.76 3.97
CA GLN A 347 -17.71 19.14 5.38
C GLN A 347 -18.02 17.98 6.33
N ALA A 348 -18.94 17.09 5.96
CA ALA A 348 -19.25 15.91 6.75
C ALA A 348 -18.09 14.91 6.83
N ILE A 349 -17.30 14.80 5.78
CA ILE A 349 -16.10 13.94 5.77
C ILE A 349 -15.02 14.49 6.70
N ASN A 350 -14.82 15.81 6.72
CA ASN A 350 -13.86 16.44 7.64
C ASN A 350 -14.31 16.39 9.11
N ALA A 351 -15.63 16.43 9.38
CA ALA A 351 -16.17 16.31 10.72
C ALA A 351 -16.00 14.91 11.34
N VAL A 352 -16.00 13.87 10.52
CA VAL A 352 -15.77 12.48 10.99
C VAL A 352 -14.31 12.25 11.36
N GLN A 353 -13.35 12.93 10.71
CA GLN A 353 -11.93 12.81 11.06
C GLN A 353 -11.56 13.52 12.37
N THR A 354 -12.31 14.54 12.78
CA THR A 354 -12.06 15.27 14.05
C THR A 354 -12.67 14.61 15.29
N VAL A 355 -13.54 13.60 15.14
CA VAL A 355 -14.16 12.87 16.26
C VAL A 355 -13.38 11.61 16.65
N THR A 356 -12.36 11.21 15.85
CA THR A 356 -11.53 10.01 16.10
C THR A 356 -10.09 10.32 16.56
N GLN A 357 -9.85 11.55 17.08
CA GLN A 357 -8.60 11.86 17.81
C GLN A 357 -8.84 11.92 19.31
#